data_b6b3c4be64c512a525cf6024f13bcc9e
#
_entry.id   b6b3c4be64c512a525cf6024f13bcc9e
#
_cell.length_a   1.000
_cell.length_b   1.000
_cell.length_c   1.000
_cell.angle_alpha   90.00
_cell.angle_beta   90.00
_cell.angle_gamma   90.00
#
_symmetry.space_group_name_H-M   'P 1'
#
loop_
_entity.id
_entity.type
_entity.pdbx_description
1 polymer ?
#
loop_
_entity_poly.entity_id
_entity_poly.type
_entity_poly.pdbx_seq_one_letter_code
_entity_poly.pdbx_strand_id
1 'polypeptide(L)'
;MRIGFTIILNGLHHLKHNDYYKTLIKNLDHWIIVEGVALPTGSTSWCKELPADMHKNFLSNDGTSDFLDKLKTENLNVHVVRPVGKPWNNKDQQVNMAIDVAKSLYKEGKEYMLWQIDIDEQWTLEQMVEAENHLNQHNGKTGCFYCNYYVGPRQMAFGQWGEGKQEPYRRLWNWKGENFETHEPPKLKGKNGPGLLLTQRFNHFAYYYPQDVKFKEKYYGGYEGLYQRWLNVQDNRDVISVKELLGPNTWWSFTQTYIKYV
;
A
#
# COMPACT_ATOMS: atom_id res chain seq x y z
N MET A 1 3.96 -9.77 18.78
CA MET A 1 2.78 -10.08 17.91
C MET A 1 2.82 -9.17 16.69
N ARG A 2 2.66 -9.74 15.51
CA ARG A 2 2.70 -9.00 14.22
C ARG A 2 1.28 -8.82 13.70
N ILE A 3 0.80 -7.58 13.66
CA ILE A 3 -0.48 -7.21 13.07
C ILE A 3 -0.22 -6.49 11.75
N GLY A 4 -0.74 -7.02 10.65
CA GLY A 4 -0.71 -6.35 9.35
C GLY A 4 -2.07 -5.78 9.00
N PHE A 5 -2.11 -4.63 8.37
CA PHE A 5 -3.34 -4.14 7.76
C PHE A 5 -3.12 -3.72 6.30
N THR A 6 -4.17 -3.91 5.52
CA THR A 6 -4.22 -3.59 4.08
C THR A 6 -5.52 -2.87 3.77
N ILE A 7 -5.47 -1.77 3.03
CA ILE A 7 -6.65 -1.18 2.40
C ILE A 7 -6.74 -1.67 0.96
N ILE A 8 -7.92 -2.05 0.49
CA ILE A 8 -8.07 -2.68 -0.82
C ILE A 8 -9.35 -2.23 -1.55
N LEU A 9 -9.22 -2.07 -2.85
CA LEU A 9 -10.32 -2.02 -3.81
C LEU A 9 -9.82 -2.58 -5.14
N ASN A 10 -10.52 -3.59 -5.70
CA ASN A 10 -10.17 -4.23 -6.98
C ASN A 10 -8.72 -4.77 -7.03
N GLY A 11 -8.30 -5.47 -5.97
CA GLY A 11 -6.93 -5.97 -5.82
C GLY A 11 -6.75 -7.48 -5.94
N LEU A 12 -7.71 -8.20 -6.54
CA LEU A 12 -7.66 -9.67 -6.64
C LEU A 12 -6.41 -10.18 -7.34
N HIS A 13 -5.96 -9.49 -8.38
CA HIS A 13 -4.77 -9.84 -9.14
C HIS A 13 -3.48 -9.75 -8.29
N HIS A 14 -3.38 -8.80 -7.38
CA HIS A 14 -2.26 -8.71 -6.43
C HIS A 14 -2.33 -9.83 -5.38
N LEU A 15 -3.51 -10.07 -4.81
CA LEU A 15 -3.70 -11.17 -3.84
C LEU A 15 -3.25 -12.50 -4.41
N LYS A 16 -3.59 -12.77 -5.68
CA LYS A 16 -3.25 -14.00 -6.40
C LYS A 16 -1.85 -14.02 -7.02
N HIS A 17 -1.16 -12.89 -7.08
CA HIS A 17 0.20 -12.84 -7.62
C HIS A 17 1.14 -13.71 -6.77
N ASN A 18 1.64 -14.80 -7.35
CA ASN A 18 2.47 -15.79 -6.65
C ASN A 18 1.84 -16.29 -5.33
N ASP A 19 0.51 -16.35 -5.28
CA ASP A 19 -0.23 -16.72 -4.06
C ASP A 19 0.14 -15.88 -2.82
N TYR A 20 0.44 -14.59 -3.01
CA TYR A 20 0.96 -13.71 -1.96
C TYR A 20 0.05 -13.63 -0.72
N TYR A 21 -1.26 -13.76 -0.90
CA TYR A 21 -2.20 -13.84 0.23
C TYR A 21 -1.84 -14.96 1.23
N LYS A 22 -1.34 -16.12 0.74
CA LYS A 22 -0.90 -17.22 1.60
C LYS A 22 0.31 -16.82 2.46
N THR A 23 1.21 -16.03 1.88
CA THR A 23 2.37 -15.47 2.59
C THR A 23 1.90 -14.54 3.72
N LEU A 24 0.94 -13.66 3.47
CA LEU A 24 0.40 -12.76 4.49
C LEU A 24 -0.32 -13.52 5.61
N ILE A 25 -1.18 -14.49 5.29
CA ILE A 25 -1.87 -15.33 6.28
C ILE A 25 -0.87 -16.06 7.19
N LYS A 26 0.22 -16.58 6.62
CA LYS A 26 1.25 -17.32 7.35
C LYS A 26 2.13 -16.42 8.22
N ASN A 27 2.44 -15.22 7.74
CA ASN A 27 3.46 -14.36 8.33
C ASN A 27 2.89 -13.36 9.36
N LEU A 28 1.58 -13.14 9.36
CA LEU A 28 0.90 -12.22 10.27
C LEU A 28 0.13 -13.00 11.34
N ASP A 29 0.27 -12.60 12.60
CA ASP A 29 -0.59 -13.13 13.67
C ASP A 29 -2.05 -12.70 13.44
N HIS A 30 -2.26 -11.48 12.92
CA HIS A 30 -3.56 -10.99 12.45
C HIS A 30 -3.36 -10.16 11.18
N TRP A 31 -4.18 -10.42 10.17
CA TRP A 31 -4.26 -9.62 8.95
C TRP A 31 -5.62 -8.94 8.85
N ILE A 32 -5.62 -7.61 8.91
CA ILE A 32 -6.83 -6.80 8.88
C ILE A 32 -6.94 -6.16 7.50
N ILE A 33 -8.00 -6.48 6.78
CA ILE A 33 -8.24 -6.00 5.41
C ILE A 33 -9.43 -5.06 5.44
N VAL A 34 -9.23 -3.81 5.03
CA VAL A 34 -10.30 -2.81 4.95
C VAL A 34 -10.61 -2.58 3.48
N GLU A 35 -11.73 -3.14 3.04
CA GLU A 35 -12.20 -3.05 1.67
C GLU A 35 -13.10 -1.84 1.48
N GLY A 36 -13.07 -1.25 0.29
CA GLY A 36 -14.10 -0.34 -0.20
C GLY A 36 -13.60 1.02 -0.66
N VAL A 37 -14.51 1.74 -1.31
CA VAL A 37 -14.28 3.09 -1.83
C VAL A 37 -14.11 4.08 -0.69
N ALA A 38 -13.09 4.93 -0.78
CA ALA A 38 -12.91 6.10 0.07
C ALA A 38 -13.11 7.38 -0.75
N LEU A 39 -13.85 8.35 -0.20
CA LEU A 39 -14.02 9.66 -0.84
C LEU A 39 -12.69 10.41 -0.88
N PRO A 40 -12.46 11.24 -1.92
CA PRO A 40 -11.24 12.02 -2.08
C PRO A 40 -11.22 13.25 -1.17
N THR A 41 -11.15 13.01 0.13
CA THR A 41 -11.05 14.04 1.17
C THR A 41 -9.90 13.71 2.14
N GLY A 42 -9.59 14.61 3.08
CA GLY A 42 -8.50 14.39 4.03
C GLY A 42 -7.14 14.35 3.35
N SER A 43 -6.28 13.42 3.75
CA SER A 43 -4.91 13.30 3.23
C SER A 43 -4.83 12.91 1.75
N THR A 44 -5.93 12.47 1.14
CA THR A 44 -6.02 12.10 -0.27
C THR A 44 -6.95 13.00 -1.09
N SER A 45 -7.15 14.25 -0.66
CA SER A 45 -8.00 15.23 -1.36
C SER A 45 -7.52 15.62 -2.78
N TRP A 46 -6.30 15.26 -3.13
CA TRP A 46 -5.74 15.39 -4.49
C TRP A 46 -6.22 14.31 -5.47
N CYS A 47 -6.87 13.26 -4.99
CA CYS A 47 -7.52 12.25 -5.82
C CYS A 47 -8.84 12.76 -6.40
N LYS A 48 -9.37 12.02 -7.37
CA LYS A 48 -10.70 12.21 -7.95
C LYS A 48 -11.71 11.28 -7.28
N GLU A 49 -13.00 11.61 -7.37
CA GLU A 49 -14.05 10.66 -7.05
C GLU A 49 -13.97 9.47 -8.02
N LEU A 50 -14.06 8.27 -7.47
CA LEU A 50 -13.96 7.06 -8.26
C LEU A 50 -15.26 6.85 -9.06
N PRO A 51 -15.18 6.62 -10.41
CA PRO A 51 -16.35 6.37 -11.24
C PRO A 51 -17.13 5.13 -10.78
N ALA A 52 -18.46 5.19 -10.94
CA ALA A 52 -19.38 4.14 -10.48
C ALA A 52 -19.15 2.77 -11.15
N ASP A 53 -18.56 2.74 -12.33
CA ASP A 53 -18.17 1.50 -13.04
C ASP A 53 -16.95 0.80 -12.44
N MET A 54 -16.23 1.48 -11.55
CA MET A 54 -15.05 0.95 -10.86
C MET A 54 -15.36 0.25 -9.53
N HIS A 55 -16.61 0.17 -9.14
CA HIS A 55 -17.03 -0.50 -7.90
C HIS A 55 -18.49 -0.99 -7.97
N LYS A 56 -18.89 -1.85 -7.05
CA LYS A 56 -20.29 -2.26 -6.86
C LYS A 56 -20.71 -2.00 -5.41
N ASN A 57 -21.64 -1.08 -5.21
CA ASN A 57 -22.08 -0.69 -3.86
C ASN A 57 -20.91 -0.32 -2.93
N PHE A 58 -19.96 0.46 -3.45
CA PHE A 58 -18.75 0.89 -2.76
C PHE A 58 -17.74 -0.22 -2.41
N LEU A 59 -17.95 -1.43 -2.92
CA LEU A 59 -17.03 -2.57 -2.79
C LEU A 59 -16.40 -2.91 -4.14
N SER A 60 -15.39 -3.76 -4.11
CA SER A 60 -14.72 -4.26 -5.32
C SER A 60 -15.70 -4.96 -6.27
N ASN A 61 -15.44 -4.85 -7.58
CA ASN A 61 -16.25 -5.49 -8.62
C ASN A 61 -15.46 -6.46 -9.52
N ASP A 62 -14.21 -6.77 -9.13
CA ASP A 62 -13.29 -7.69 -9.84
C ASP A 62 -13.24 -9.10 -9.24
N GLY A 63 -14.10 -9.42 -8.25
CA GLY A 63 -14.09 -10.66 -7.49
C GLY A 63 -13.27 -10.62 -6.19
N THR A 64 -12.66 -9.49 -5.86
CA THR A 64 -11.95 -9.30 -4.58
C THR A 64 -12.86 -9.56 -3.39
N SER A 65 -14.09 -9.00 -3.38
CA SER A 65 -15.03 -9.13 -2.26
C SER A 65 -15.34 -10.60 -1.92
N ASP A 66 -15.68 -11.42 -2.93
CA ASP A 66 -15.98 -12.84 -2.74
C ASP A 66 -14.75 -13.61 -2.27
N PHE A 67 -13.58 -13.24 -2.79
CA PHE A 67 -12.33 -13.87 -2.37
C PHE A 67 -11.99 -13.55 -0.91
N LEU A 68 -12.21 -12.32 -0.46
CA LEU A 68 -12.01 -11.91 0.93
C LEU A 68 -12.98 -12.62 1.89
N ASP A 69 -14.24 -12.85 1.49
CA ASP A 69 -15.21 -13.61 2.28
C ASP A 69 -14.76 -15.05 2.48
N LYS A 70 -14.25 -15.68 1.42
CA LYS A 70 -13.64 -17.00 1.51
C LYS A 70 -12.45 -17.00 2.47
N LEU A 71 -11.51 -16.08 2.31
CA LEU A 71 -10.32 -16.00 3.17
C LEU A 71 -10.69 -15.84 4.65
N LYS A 72 -11.64 -14.96 4.97
CA LYS A 72 -12.13 -14.74 6.33
C LYS A 72 -12.77 -15.99 6.93
N THR A 73 -13.48 -16.76 6.11
CA THR A 73 -14.13 -18.00 6.58
C THR A 73 -13.13 -19.12 6.84
N GLU A 74 -12.07 -19.19 6.03
CA GLU A 74 -11.07 -20.26 6.10
C GLU A 74 -9.93 -19.97 7.10
N ASN A 75 -9.76 -18.71 7.53
CA ASN A 75 -8.60 -18.28 8.33
C ASN A 75 -9.02 -17.39 9.50
N LEU A 76 -8.87 -17.88 10.72
CA LEU A 76 -9.26 -17.18 11.95
C LEU A 76 -8.47 -15.90 12.22
N ASN A 77 -7.28 -15.76 11.63
CA ASN A 77 -6.43 -14.59 11.76
C ASN A 77 -6.69 -13.53 10.66
N VAL A 78 -7.65 -13.75 9.77
CA VAL A 78 -8.03 -12.79 8.73
C VAL A 78 -9.31 -12.05 9.13
N HIS A 79 -9.22 -10.73 9.19
CA HIS A 79 -10.33 -9.84 9.55
C HIS A 79 -10.67 -8.96 8.34
N VAL A 80 -11.92 -8.95 7.91
CA VAL A 80 -12.38 -8.11 6.78
C VAL A 80 -13.37 -7.08 7.30
N VAL A 81 -13.12 -5.81 7.01
CA VAL A 81 -13.95 -4.66 7.37
C VAL A 81 -14.43 -3.97 6.10
N ARG A 82 -15.71 -3.61 6.05
CA ARG A 82 -16.37 -2.99 4.89
C ARG A 82 -17.23 -1.80 5.29
N PRO A 83 -17.41 -0.83 4.41
CA PRO A 83 -18.35 0.26 4.65
C PRO A 83 -19.80 -0.25 4.58
N VAL A 84 -20.70 0.40 5.30
CA VAL A 84 -22.13 0.05 5.32
C VAL A 84 -22.96 1.21 4.73
N GLY A 85 -23.61 0.96 3.60
CA GLY A 85 -24.57 1.86 2.97
C GLY A 85 -23.99 3.13 2.32
N LYS A 86 -22.73 3.47 2.56
CA LYS A 86 -22.01 4.62 2.00
C LYS A 86 -20.51 4.34 1.94
N PRO A 87 -19.73 5.05 1.09
CA PRO A 87 -18.28 4.90 1.06
C PRO A 87 -17.64 5.37 2.37
N TRP A 88 -16.37 5.02 2.57
CA TRP A 88 -15.55 5.64 3.61
C TRP A 88 -15.44 7.15 3.40
N ASN A 89 -15.50 7.94 4.46
CA ASN A 89 -15.38 9.39 4.35
C ASN A 89 -14.05 9.83 3.71
N ASN A 90 -12.98 9.06 3.94
CA ASN A 90 -11.66 9.24 3.34
C ASN A 90 -10.78 8.02 3.68
N LYS A 91 -9.56 7.98 3.13
CA LYS A 91 -8.59 6.94 3.46
C LYS A 91 -8.08 7.03 4.91
N ASP A 92 -8.08 8.20 5.52
CA ASP A 92 -7.69 8.36 6.94
C ASP A 92 -8.67 7.62 7.86
N GLN A 93 -9.98 7.68 7.55
CA GLN A 93 -10.98 6.84 8.24
C GLN A 93 -10.74 5.36 7.96
N GLN A 94 -10.51 4.99 6.72
CA GLN A 94 -10.32 3.61 6.30
C GLN A 94 -9.17 2.93 7.06
N VAL A 95 -8.01 3.57 7.18
CA VAL A 95 -6.90 3.00 7.97
C VAL A 95 -7.23 2.93 9.46
N ASN A 96 -7.96 3.91 10.01
CA ASN A 96 -8.36 3.88 11.42
C ASN A 96 -9.39 2.78 11.73
N MET A 97 -10.19 2.34 10.78
CA MET A 97 -11.04 1.15 10.95
C MET A 97 -10.21 -0.12 11.13
N ALA A 98 -9.05 -0.23 10.46
CA ALA A 98 -8.12 -1.32 10.75
C ALA A 98 -7.54 -1.21 12.17
N ILE A 99 -7.23 0.00 12.63
CA ILE A 99 -6.72 0.24 13.98
C ILE A 99 -7.76 -0.11 15.04
N ASP A 100 -9.04 0.16 14.81
CA ASP A 100 -10.10 -0.20 15.76
C ASP A 100 -10.22 -1.73 15.94
N VAL A 101 -10.08 -2.49 14.85
CA VAL A 101 -9.96 -3.96 14.95
C VAL A 101 -8.69 -4.36 15.70
N ALA A 102 -7.54 -3.77 15.35
CA ALA A 102 -6.27 -4.06 16.03
C ALA A 102 -6.35 -3.79 17.53
N LYS A 103 -7.04 -2.71 17.95
CA LYS A 103 -7.27 -2.41 19.39
C LYS A 103 -8.09 -3.48 20.11
N SER A 104 -9.05 -4.09 19.43
CA SER A 104 -9.82 -5.20 20.05
C SER A 104 -8.96 -6.44 20.33
N LEU A 105 -7.82 -6.56 19.63
CA LEU A 105 -6.82 -7.62 19.79
C LEU A 105 -5.71 -7.24 20.78
N TYR A 106 -5.62 -5.95 21.14
CA TYR A 106 -4.57 -5.41 22.00
C TYR A 106 -4.72 -5.90 23.44
N LYS A 107 -3.60 -6.35 24.03
CA LYS A 107 -3.50 -6.71 25.45
C LYS A 107 -2.36 -5.89 26.06
N GLU A 108 -2.65 -5.18 27.14
CA GLU A 108 -1.66 -4.40 27.85
C GLU A 108 -0.45 -5.25 28.28
N GLY A 109 0.74 -4.67 28.18
CA GLY A 109 1.99 -5.36 28.54
C GLY A 109 2.57 -6.27 27.46
N LYS A 110 1.91 -6.40 26.28
CA LYS A 110 2.47 -7.10 25.13
C LYS A 110 3.04 -6.12 24.12
N GLU A 111 4.11 -6.55 23.43
CA GLU A 111 4.68 -5.81 22.30
C GLU A 111 3.95 -6.16 21.00
N TYR A 112 3.64 -5.14 20.23
CA TYR A 112 2.96 -5.27 18.94
C TYR A 112 3.77 -4.55 17.85
N MET A 113 4.01 -5.27 16.76
CA MET A 113 4.52 -4.73 15.51
C MET A 113 3.36 -4.53 14.56
N LEU A 114 3.03 -3.27 14.28
CA LEU A 114 2.00 -2.90 13.33
C LEU A 114 2.64 -2.66 11.97
N TRP A 115 2.16 -3.38 10.95
CA TRP A 115 2.58 -3.25 9.57
C TRP A 115 1.47 -2.67 8.71
N GLN A 116 1.75 -1.61 7.97
CA GLN A 116 0.96 -1.24 6.80
C GLN A 116 1.52 -1.97 5.60
N ILE A 117 0.67 -2.77 4.94
CA ILE A 117 1.04 -3.53 3.74
C ILE A 117 0.05 -3.14 2.67
N ASP A 118 0.44 -2.26 1.75
CA ASP A 118 -0.41 -1.94 0.62
C ASP A 118 -0.50 -3.16 -0.29
N ILE A 119 -1.65 -3.36 -0.96
CA ILE A 119 -1.91 -4.64 -1.64
C ILE A 119 -0.94 -4.91 -2.80
N ASP A 120 -0.35 -3.87 -3.36
CA ASP A 120 0.66 -3.90 -4.41
C ASP A 120 2.10 -3.99 -3.88
N GLU A 121 2.28 -4.27 -2.57
CA GLU A 121 3.57 -4.48 -1.93
C GLU A 121 3.78 -5.94 -1.54
N GLN A 122 4.98 -6.46 -1.79
CA GLN A 122 5.33 -7.82 -1.36
C GLN A 122 6.53 -7.82 -0.42
N TRP A 123 6.33 -8.49 0.71
CA TRP A 123 7.28 -8.68 1.80
C TRP A 123 7.52 -10.17 2.05
N THR A 124 8.75 -10.55 2.37
CA THR A 124 9.04 -11.90 2.86
C THR A 124 9.00 -11.93 4.40
N LEU A 125 8.82 -13.13 4.97
CA LEU A 125 8.90 -13.31 6.43
C LEU A 125 10.26 -12.87 6.97
N GLU A 126 11.34 -13.23 6.29
CA GLU A 126 12.70 -12.88 6.66
C GLU A 126 12.88 -11.36 6.75
N GLN A 127 12.45 -10.62 5.72
CA GLN A 127 12.48 -9.16 5.73
C GLN A 127 11.71 -8.56 6.92
N MET A 128 10.51 -9.10 7.22
CA MET A 128 9.70 -8.63 8.34
C MET A 128 10.41 -8.88 9.69
N VAL A 129 10.91 -10.09 9.89
CA VAL A 129 11.61 -10.47 11.15
C VAL A 129 12.87 -9.64 11.36
N GLU A 130 13.70 -9.48 10.34
CA GLU A 130 14.91 -8.66 10.41
C GLU A 130 14.60 -7.19 10.69
N ALA A 131 13.57 -6.64 10.03
CA ALA A 131 13.15 -5.26 10.25
C ALA A 131 12.66 -5.02 11.68
N GLU A 132 11.85 -5.94 12.23
CA GLU A 132 11.36 -5.87 13.61
C GLU A 132 12.50 -5.95 14.63
N ASN A 133 13.43 -6.87 14.41
CA ASN A 133 14.62 -7.02 15.27
C ASN A 133 15.48 -5.75 15.25
N HIS A 134 15.72 -5.20 14.07
CA HIS A 134 16.51 -3.98 13.91
C HIS A 134 15.82 -2.78 14.56
N LEU A 135 14.49 -2.63 14.36
CA LEU A 135 13.71 -1.57 14.99
C LEU A 135 13.80 -1.64 16.52
N ASN A 136 13.66 -2.84 17.10
CA ASN A 136 13.74 -3.07 18.54
C ASN A 136 15.14 -2.82 19.09
N GLN A 137 16.21 -3.30 18.44
CA GLN A 137 17.59 -3.10 18.85
C GLN A 137 17.96 -1.60 18.97
N HIS A 138 17.35 -0.77 18.16
CA HIS A 138 17.58 0.68 18.15
C HIS A 138 16.52 1.48 18.92
N ASN A 139 15.63 0.81 19.67
CA ASN A 139 14.49 1.43 20.34
C ASN A 139 13.66 2.34 19.39
N GLY A 140 13.58 1.94 18.13
CA GLY A 140 12.88 2.69 17.09
C GLY A 140 11.36 2.66 17.28
N LYS A 141 10.70 3.77 16.96
CA LYS A 141 9.24 3.87 17.01
C LYS A 141 8.59 3.56 15.68
N THR A 142 9.29 3.89 14.58
CA THR A 142 8.82 3.80 13.20
C THR A 142 9.94 3.30 12.31
N GLY A 143 9.69 2.24 11.54
CA GLY A 143 10.56 1.73 10.50
C GLY A 143 10.18 2.30 9.13
N CYS A 144 11.20 2.74 8.40
CA CYS A 144 11.09 3.30 7.06
C CYS A 144 11.91 2.47 6.08
N PHE A 145 11.44 2.33 4.86
CA PHE A 145 12.00 1.43 3.87
C PHE A 145 12.08 2.06 2.48
N TYR A 146 13.08 1.67 1.73
CA TYR A 146 13.08 1.80 0.28
C TYR A 146 12.45 0.56 -0.37
N CYS A 147 12.12 0.64 -1.65
CA CYS A 147 11.50 -0.46 -2.37
C CYS A 147 12.16 -0.68 -3.75
N ASN A 148 11.90 -1.85 -4.32
CA ASN A 148 12.07 -2.12 -5.73
C ASN A 148 10.78 -1.71 -6.43
N TYR A 149 10.79 -0.61 -7.17
CA TYR A 149 9.58 0.01 -7.70
C TYR A 149 9.32 -0.45 -9.15
N TYR A 150 8.35 -1.37 -9.31
CA TYR A 150 8.03 -1.94 -10.63
C TYR A 150 7.02 -1.07 -11.39
N VAL A 151 7.35 -0.78 -12.64
CA VAL A 151 6.53 0.00 -13.58
C VAL A 151 5.90 -0.89 -14.65
N GLY A 152 6.26 -2.14 -14.66
CA GLY A 152 5.80 -3.19 -15.55
C GLY A 152 6.56 -4.48 -15.31
N PRO A 153 6.23 -5.56 -16.04
CA PRO A 153 6.91 -6.84 -15.88
C PRO A 153 8.41 -6.82 -16.18
N ARG A 154 8.87 -5.83 -16.93
CA ARG A 154 10.27 -5.70 -17.37
C ARG A 154 10.85 -4.31 -17.13
N GLN A 155 10.14 -3.44 -16.44
CA GLN A 155 10.58 -2.07 -16.17
C GLN A 155 10.57 -1.80 -14.68
N MET A 156 11.62 -1.12 -14.22
CA MET A 156 11.79 -0.74 -12.85
C MET A 156 12.22 0.73 -12.74
N ALA A 157 11.61 1.47 -11.83
CA ALA A 157 12.04 2.83 -11.53
C ALA A 157 13.26 2.83 -10.62
N PHE A 158 14.15 3.80 -10.82
CA PHE A 158 15.32 4.03 -9.98
C PHE A 158 15.60 5.54 -9.85
N GLY A 159 16.47 5.91 -8.92
CA GLY A 159 16.73 7.29 -8.58
C GLY A 159 15.90 7.73 -7.37
N GLN A 160 15.11 8.80 -7.47
CA GLN A 160 14.34 9.26 -6.31
C GLN A 160 13.27 8.26 -5.87
N TRP A 161 12.60 7.56 -6.78
CA TRP A 161 11.68 6.48 -6.43
C TRP A 161 12.44 5.20 -6.08
N GLY A 162 12.17 4.64 -4.91
CA GLY A 162 12.71 3.37 -4.47
C GLY A 162 14.14 3.39 -3.95
N GLU A 163 15.03 4.27 -4.41
CA GLU A 163 16.48 4.18 -4.13
C GLU A 163 17.07 5.30 -3.27
N GLY A 164 16.28 6.14 -2.64
CA GLY A 164 16.93 6.82 -1.55
C GLY A 164 17.20 8.31 -1.62
N LYS A 165 16.49 9.08 -2.42
CA LYS A 165 16.43 10.54 -2.25
C LYS A 165 15.02 11.05 -2.00
N GLN A 166 14.04 10.15 -2.00
CA GLN A 166 12.67 10.40 -1.61
C GLN A 166 12.49 10.01 -0.15
N GLU A 167 11.47 10.57 0.52
CA GLU A 167 11.10 10.08 1.85
C GLU A 167 10.84 8.57 1.78
N PRO A 168 11.52 7.78 2.60
CA PRO A 168 11.31 6.34 2.61
C PRO A 168 9.90 6.02 3.11
N TYR A 169 9.34 4.92 2.63
CA TYR A 169 8.02 4.46 3.01
C TYR A 169 7.96 4.04 4.47
N ARG A 170 7.09 4.65 5.27
CA ARG A 170 6.81 4.22 6.64
C ARG A 170 5.87 3.04 6.58
N ARG A 171 6.31 1.86 7.07
CA ARG A 171 5.53 0.62 6.98
C ARG A 171 5.46 -0.18 8.26
N LEU A 172 6.30 0.12 9.25
CA LEU A 172 6.42 -0.61 10.50
C LEU A 172 6.39 0.32 11.71
N TRP A 173 5.62 -0.03 12.73
CA TRP A 173 5.58 0.70 14.00
C TRP A 173 5.64 -0.25 15.19
N ASN A 174 6.42 0.13 16.21
CA ASN A 174 6.25 -0.40 17.56
C ASN A 174 4.98 0.22 18.13
N TRP A 175 3.86 -0.52 18.08
CA TRP A 175 2.52 0.02 18.26
C TRP A 175 1.98 -0.27 19.68
N LYS A 176 1.33 0.72 20.28
CA LYS A 176 0.75 0.66 21.64
C LYS A 176 -0.70 1.14 21.68
N GLY A 177 -1.43 0.95 20.59
CA GLY A 177 -2.85 1.32 20.50
C GLY A 177 -3.11 2.71 19.87
N GLU A 178 -2.11 3.38 19.29
CA GLU A 178 -2.29 4.70 18.69
C GLU A 178 -3.07 4.64 17.38
N ASN A 179 -3.81 5.72 17.08
CA ASN A 179 -4.51 5.93 15.82
C ASN A 179 -3.60 6.59 14.79
N PHE A 180 -3.93 6.44 13.50
CA PHE A 180 -3.37 7.24 12.43
C PHE A 180 -3.94 8.67 12.46
N GLU A 181 -3.07 9.65 12.23
CA GLU A 181 -3.45 11.05 11.97
C GLU A 181 -3.78 11.23 10.49
N THR A 182 -2.92 10.64 9.61
CA THR A 182 -3.09 10.67 8.16
C THR A 182 -2.67 9.33 7.55
N HIS A 183 -3.28 8.98 6.41
CA HIS A 183 -2.87 7.84 5.59
C HIS A 183 -1.74 8.23 4.62
N GLU A 184 -1.78 9.44 4.05
CA GLU A 184 -0.82 9.88 3.04
C GLU A 184 -0.19 11.23 3.42
N PRO A 185 1.07 11.29 3.82
CA PRO A 185 1.90 10.14 4.19
C PRO A 185 1.42 9.47 5.49
N PRO A 186 1.76 8.18 5.72
CA PRO A 186 1.34 7.49 6.93
C PRO A 186 1.95 8.13 8.19
N LYS A 187 1.08 8.63 9.08
CA LYS A 187 1.48 9.25 10.36
C LYS A 187 0.66 8.65 11.49
N LEU A 188 1.34 7.96 12.40
CA LEU A 188 0.75 7.42 13.61
C LEU A 188 0.89 8.43 14.76
N LYS A 189 -0.19 8.67 15.49
CA LYS A 189 -0.23 9.67 16.58
C LYS A 189 0.91 9.45 17.57
N GLY A 190 1.67 10.51 17.84
CA GLY A 190 2.82 10.46 18.77
C GLY A 190 4.06 9.74 18.23
N LYS A 191 4.09 9.34 16.96
CA LYS A 191 5.21 8.66 16.28
C LYS A 191 5.61 9.33 14.97
N ASN A 192 5.47 10.66 14.92
CA ASN A 192 5.68 11.47 13.70
C ASN A 192 7.13 11.95 13.52
N GLY A 193 8.05 11.54 14.38
CA GLY A 193 9.48 11.85 14.23
C GLY A 193 10.10 11.17 13.01
N PRO A 194 11.38 11.46 12.71
CA PRO A 194 12.10 10.76 11.67
C PRO A 194 12.08 9.25 11.99
N GLY A 195 11.62 8.43 11.06
CA GLY A 195 11.65 6.99 11.22
C GLY A 195 13.10 6.46 11.09
N LEU A 196 13.34 5.28 11.63
CA LEU A 196 14.58 4.55 11.42
C LEU A 196 14.57 3.97 9.99
N LEU A 197 15.53 4.37 9.17
CA LEU A 197 15.71 3.77 7.85
C LEU A 197 16.28 2.35 8.01
N LEU A 198 15.53 1.38 7.53
CA LEU A 198 15.89 -0.03 7.58
C LEU A 198 16.43 -0.50 6.22
N THR A 199 17.28 -1.53 6.22
CA THR A 199 18.01 -2.00 5.03
C THR A 199 17.16 -2.85 4.09
N GLN A 200 16.07 -3.43 4.60
CA GLN A 200 15.16 -4.28 3.84
C GLN A 200 14.46 -3.47 2.74
N ARG A 201 14.31 -4.09 1.56
CA ARG A 201 13.59 -3.50 0.43
C ARG A 201 12.44 -4.42 0.03
N PHE A 202 11.24 -3.90 0.02
CA PHE A 202 10.08 -4.63 -0.49
C PHE A 202 9.91 -4.44 -2.00
N ASN A 203 9.15 -5.31 -2.63
CA ASN A 203 8.75 -5.14 -4.02
C ASN A 203 7.44 -4.37 -4.08
N HIS A 204 7.43 -3.25 -4.81
CA HIS A 204 6.26 -2.40 -5.00
C HIS A 204 5.80 -2.46 -6.46
N PHE A 205 4.65 -3.08 -6.68
CA PHE A 205 4.08 -3.35 -8.01
C PHE A 205 3.09 -2.25 -8.46
N ALA A 206 3.33 -1.01 -8.07
CA ALA A 206 2.39 0.10 -8.22
C ALA A 206 1.88 0.36 -9.67
N TYR A 207 2.69 0.05 -10.68
CA TYR A 207 2.34 0.19 -12.10
C TYR A 207 2.62 -1.10 -12.87
N TYR A 208 2.60 -2.24 -12.18
CA TYR A 208 2.95 -3.52 -12.79
C TYR A 208 1.84 -4.07 -13.69
N TYR A 209 0.59 -3.92 -13.27
CA TYR A 209 -0.56 -4.45 -13.98
C TYR A 209 -1.33 -3.37 -14.73
N PRO A 210 -1.87 -3.67 -15.93
CA PRO A 210 -2.72 -2.75 -16.69
C PRO A 210 -3.94 -2.25 -15.87
N GLN A 211 -4.49 -3.10 -15.01
CA GLN A 211 -5.64 -2.76 -14.15
C GLN A 211 -5.32 -1.61 -13.19
N ASP A 212 -4.15 -1.68 -12.53
CA ASP A 212 -3.71 -0.64 -11.59
C ASP A 212 -3.47 0.68 -12.29
N VAL A 213 -2.87 0.63 -13.48
CA VAL A 213 -2.59 1.82 -14.27
C VAL A 213 -3.88 2.50 -14.72
N LYS A 214 -4.87 1.71 -15.18
CA LYS A 214 -6.21 2.22 -15.51
C LYS A 214 -6.94 2.78 -14.30
N PHE A 215 -6.81 2.12 -13.14
CA PHE A 215 -7.36 2.61 -11.89
C PHE A 215 -6.75 3.97 -11.50
N LYS A 216 -5.40 4.06 -11.51
CA LYS A 216 -4.69 5.30 -11.18
C LYS A 216 -5.03 6.45 -12.14
N GLU A 217 -5.19 6.18 -13.44
CA GLU A 217 -5.61 7.17 -14.41
C GLU A 217 -7.00 7.77 -14.10
N LYS A 218 -7.92 6.95 -13.58
CA LYS A 218 -9.28 7.38 -13.20
C LYS A 218 -9.32 8.08 -11.85
N TYR A 219 -8.49 7.61 -10.90
CA TYR A 219 -8.56 8.01 -9.51
C TYR A 219 -7.61 9.17 -9.16
N TYR A 220 -6.43 9.25 -9.79
CA TYR A 220 -5.44 10.29 -9.46
C TYR A 220 -5.63 11.54 -10.30
N GLY A 221 -5.56 12.72 -9.65
CA GLY A 221 -5.58 13.99 -10.36
C GLY A 221 -4.31 14.19 -11.20
N GLY A 222 -4.46 14.68 -12.44
CA GLY A 222 -3.33 14.96 -13.33
C GLY A 222 -2.73 13.74 -14.07
N TYR A 223 -3.37 12.59 -13.99
CA TYR A 223 -2.90 11.33 -14.59
C TYR A 223 -3.60 10.98 -15.92
N GLU A 224 -4.27 11.93 -16.55
CA GLU A 224 -4.96 11.72 -17.83
C GLU A 224 -3.96 11.18 -18.92
N GLY A 225 -4.36 10.11 -19.61
CA GLY A 225 -3.55 9.43 -20.63
C GLY A 225 -2.40 8.57 -20.06
N LEU A 226 -2.41 8.30 -18.75
CA LEU A 226 -1.40 7.47 -18.10
C LEU A 226 -1.31 6.07 -18.73
N TYR A 227 -2.44 5.45 -19.02
CA TYR A 227 -2.45 4.08 -19.54
C TYR A 227 -1.78 3.98 -20.94
N GLN A 228 -2.03 4.94 -21.81
CA GLN A 228 -1.36 4.97 -23.12
C GLN A 228 0.14 5.20 -22.99
N ARG A 229 0.56 6.12 -22.13
CA ARG A 229 1.99 6.34 -21.86
C ARG A 229 2.64 5.10 -21.24
N TRP A 230 1.94 4.43 -20.35
CA TRP A 230 2.42 3.17 -19.76
C TRP A 230 2.65 2.09 -20.82
N LEU A 231 1.75 1.93 -21.80
CA LEU A 231 1.95 1.00 -22.91
C LEU A 231 3.22 1.33 -23.71
N ASN A 232 3.45 2.61 -24.01
CA ASN A 232 4.65 3.05 -24.71
C ASN A 232 5.94 2.76 -23.92
N VAL A 233 5.88 2.86 -22.59
CA VAL A 233 7.01 2.55 -21.70
C VAL A 233 7.31 1.05 -21.69
N GLN A 234 6.31 0.17 -21.79
CA GLN A 234 6.52 -1.29 -21.74
C GLN A 234 7.40 -1.81 -22.88
N ASP A 235 7.34 -1.19 -24.05
CA ASP A 235 8.13 -1.59 -25.23
C ASP A 235 9.51 -0.92 -25.29
N ASN A 236 9.77 0.06 -24.44
CA ASN A 236 11.01 0.82 -24.42
C ASN A 236 12.12 0.06 -23.67
N ARG A 237 13.30 -0.04 -24.28
CA ARG A 237 14.49 -0.67 -23.70
C ARG A 237 15.54 0.33 -23.23
N ASP A 238 15.38 1.59 -23.56
CA ASP A 238 16.26 2.66 -23.12
C ASP A 238 15.94 3.11 -21.71
N VAL A 239 16.89 3.77 -21.09
CA VAL A 239 16.64 4.49 -19.82
C VAL A 239 15.87 5.77 -20.15
N ILE A 240 14.68 5.90 -19.62
CA ILE A 240 13.80 7.05 -19.86
C ILE A 240 13.45 7.77 -18.54
N SER A 241 13.08 9.03 -18.62
CA SER A 241 12.58 9.78 -17.47
C SER A 241 11.19 9.27 -17.05
N VAL A 242 10.90 9.27 -15.76
CA VAL A 242 9.55 9.00 -15.23
C VAL A 242 8.48 9.94 -15.82
N LYS A 243 8.87 11.09 -16.33
CA LYS A 243 7.99 12.03 -17.01
C LYS A 243 7.32 11.41 -18.25
N GLU A 244 8.02 10.49 -18.94
CA GLU A 244 7.45 9.76 -20.09
C GLU A 244 6.26 8.88 -19.68
N LEU A 245 6.25 8.40 -18.43
CA LEU A 245 5.13 7.65 -17.84
C LEU A 245 4.05 8.59 -17.30
N LEU A 246 4.41 9.50 -16.43
CA LEU A 246 3.44 10.29 -15.67
C LEU A 246 2.87 11.48 -16.42
N GLY A 247 3.58 11.95 -17.44
CA GLY A 247 3.24 13.20 -18.16
C GLY A 247 3.64 14.45 -17.39
N PRO A 248 3.38 15.65 -17.92
CA PRO A 248 3.88 16.89 -17.35
C PRO A 248 3.05 17.45 -16.18
N ASN A 249 1.87 16.91 -15.92
CA ASN A 249 0.87 17.53 -15.05
C ASN A 249 0.91 17.06 -13.58
N THR A 250 1.84 16.17 -13.23
CA THR A 250 1.99 15.70 -11.85
C THR A 250 3.31 16.21 -11.28
N TRP A 251 3.33 16.58 -9.99
CA TRP A 251 4.57 17.02 -9.36
C TRP A 251 5.64 15.89 -9.30
N TRP A 252 5.24 14.64 -9.31
CA TRP A 252 6.11 13.48 -9.40
C TRP A 252 6.91 13.41 -10.70
N SER A 253 6.42 14.05 -11.78
CA SER A 253 7.11 14.14 -13.07
C SER A 253 8.41 14.94 -13.01
N PHE A 254 8.58 15.78 -11.99
CA PHE A 254 9.76 16.63 -11.79
C PHE A 254 10.81 15.98 -10.89
N THR A 255 10.58 14.75 -10.42
CA THR A 255 11.56 14.00 -9.64
C THR A 255 12.69 13.49 -10.54
N GLN A 256 13.90 13.36 -9.98
CA GLN A 256 15.04 12.71 -10.66
C GLN A 256 14.88 11.19 -10.61
N THR A 257 13.85 10.70 -11.29
CA THR A 257 13.51 9.30 -11.40
C THR A 257 13.53 8.87 -12.84
N TYR A 258 14.09 7.72 -13.07
CA TYR A 258 14.24 7.11 -14.38
C TYR A 258 13.65 5.70 -14.36
N ILE A 259 13.25 5.21 -15.53
CA ILE A 259 12.74 3.87 -15.74
C ILE A 259 13.76 3.13 -16.60
N LYS A 260 14.14 1.94 -16.19
CA LYS A 260 15.04 1.04 -16.93
C LYS A 260 14.38 -0.30 -17.21
N TYR A 261 14.77 -0.92 -18.31
CA TYR A 261 14.48 -2.31 -18.58
C TYR A 261 15.30 -3.22 -17.65
N VAL A 262 14.68 -4.31 -17.13
CA VAL A 262 15.29 -5.27 -16.19
C VAL A 262 15.08 -6.71 -16.63
#